data_673d44fbee1eb2f5c5e89947fbb4cb7b
#
_entry.id   673d44fbee1eb2f5c5e89947fbb4cb7b
#
_cell.length_a   1.000
_cell.length_b   1.000
_cell.length_c   1.000
_cell.angle_alpha   90.00
_cell.angle_beta   90.00
_cell.angle_gamma   90.00
#
_symmetry.space_group_name_H-M   'P 1'
#
loop_
_entity.id
_entity.type
_entity.pdbx_description
1 polymer ?
#
loop_
_entity_poly.entity_id
_entity_poly.type
_entity_poly.pdbx_seq_one_letter_code
_entity_poly.pdbx_strand_id
1 'polypeptide(L)'
;MPSRSDDPVAAALRQAAALIAQDIRGLAAANPMVVIDGGSGAGKTSLAELLARNWPLVGRVQVIALDSLYPGWDGLESGAERAVDGILRPHGRGLLGSWRRWDWEQNTEAESHAVDPSLGVIVEGSGILRPSTADLADVRIWVEAGEESRKARALARDGDTYRPHWERWAAQERQHLLQHHPRELATRIVTVP
;
A
#
# COMPACT_ATOMS: atom_id res chain seq x y z
N MET A 1 -2.44 -32.71 -1.16
CA MET A 1 -2.41 -31.28 -0.79
C MET A 1 -1.40 -30.60 -1.72
N PRO A 2 -1.80 -29.66 -2.59
CA PRO A 2 -0.79 -28.90 -3.35
C PRO A 2 0.12 -28.15 -2.38
N SER A 3 1.40 -28.16 -2.66
CA SER A 3 2.42 -27.50 -1.85
C SER A 3 2.16 -25.99 -1.84
N ARG A 4 2.37 -25.30 -0.71
CA ARG A 4 2.30 -23.82 -0.59
C ARG A 4 3.19 -23.08 -1.60
N SER A 5 4.13 -23.78 -2.26
CA SER A 5 5.00 -23.24 -3.30
C SER A 5 4.32 -23.11 -4.68
N ASP A 6 3.19 -23.78 -4.91
CA ASP A 6 2.51 -23.83 -6.21
C ASP A 6 1.38 -22.81 -6.37
N ASP A 7 1.15 -21.94 -5.39
CA ASP A 7 0.17 -20.87 -5.47
C ASP A 7 0.64 -19.81 -6.50
N PRO A 8 -0.10 -19.65 -7.62
CA PRO A 8 0.28 -18.71 -8.68
C PRO A 8 0.29 -17.25 -8.19
N VAL A 9 -0.58 -16.89 -7.24
CA VAL A 9 -0.60 -15.56 -6.63
C VAL A 9 0.71 -15.31 -5.86
N ALA A 10 1.09 -16.26 -5.00
CA ALA A 10 2.34 -16.15 -4.24
C ALA A 10 3.58 -16.14 -5.15
N ALA A 11 3.58 -16.88 -6.25
CA ALA A 11 4.67 -16.87 -7.23
C ALA A 11 4.77 -15.51 -7.93
N ALA A 12 3.66 -14.94 -8.40
CA ALA A 12 3.62 -13.62 -9.03
C ALA A 12 4.13 -12.53 -8.07
N LEU A 13 3.68 -12.53 -6.81
CA LEU A 13 4.12 -11.57 -5.81
C LEU A 13 5.62 -11.71 -5.47
N ARG A 14 6.16 -12.92 -5.37
CA ARG A 14 7.60 -13.13 -5.17
C ARG A 14 8.44 -12.59 -6.33
N GLN A 15 8.02 -12.87 -7.56
CA GLN A 15 8.67 -12.35 -8.77
C GLN A 15 8.63 -10.82 -8.79
N ALA A 16 7.46 -10.23 -8.53
CA ALA A 16 7.31 -8.78 -8.46
C ALA A 16 8.21 -8.16 -7.39
N ALA A 17 8.24 -8.72 -6.18
CA ALA A 17 9.11 -8.25 -5.12
C ALA A 17 10.59 -8.27 -5.49
N ALA A 18 11.05 -9.31 -6.20
CA ALA A 18 12.43 -9.39 -6.67
C ALA A 18 12.78 -8.29 -7.69
N LEU A 19 11.87 -8.00 -8.63
CA LEU A 19 12.04 -6.92 -9.61
C LEU A 19 12.03 -5.54 -8.96
N ILE A 20 11.08 -5.29 -8.03
CA ILE A 20 11.01 -4.04 -7.29
C ILE A 20 12.25 -3.83 -6.42
N ALA A 21 12.77 -4.89 -5.80
CA ALA A 21 14.02 -4.82 -5.06
C ALA A 21 15.22 -4.44 -5.95
N GLN A 22 15.22 -4.81 -7.24
CA GLN A 22 16.23 -4.35 -8.20
C GLN A 22 16.06 -2.86 -8.51
N ASP A 23 14.83 -2.40 -8.72
CA ASP A 23 14.55 -0.97 -8.94
C ASP A 23 15.06 -0.13 -7.75
N ILE A 24 14.74 -0.57 -6.52
CA ILE A 24 15.18 0.12 -5.30
C ILE A 24 16.71 0.16 -5.18
N ARG A 25 17.42 -0.93 -5.51
CA ARG A 25 18.90 -0.93 -5.51
C ARG A 25 19.49 0.05 -6.54
N GLY A 26 18.78 0.32 -7.61
CA GLY A 26 19.19 1.26 -8.65
C GLY A 26 19.03 2.72 -8.26
N LEU A 27 18.36 3.03 -7.16
CA LEU A 27 18.18 4.39 -6.68
C LEU A 27 19.45 4.91 -5.99
N ALA A 28 19.68 6.23 -6.11
CA ALA A 28 20.74 6.90 -5.33
C ALA A 28 20.32 7.19 -3.87
N ALA A 29 19.03 7.00 -3.53
CA ALA A 29 18.49 7.27 -2.21
C ALA A 29 18.81 6.14 -1.23
N ALA A 30 19.30 6.46 -0.04
CA ALA A 30 19.51 5.51 1.04
C ALA A 30 18.22 5.20 1.83
N ASN A 31 17.23 6.07 1.74
CA ASN A 31 15.96 6.05 2.46
C ASN A 31 14.76 6.23 1.52
N PRO A 32 14.61 5.38 0.47
CA PRO A 32 13.60 5.60 -0.55
C PRO A 32 12.18 5.49 -0.02
N MET A 33 11.28 6.24 -0.66
CA MET A 33 9.84 6.17 -0.46
C MET A 33 9.20 5.27 -1.53
N VAL A 34 8.54 4.21 -1.09
CA VAL A 34 7.82 3.25 -1.92
C VAL A 34 6.33 3.35 -1.63
N VAL A 35 5.51 3.54 -2.66
CA VAL A 35 4.06 3.47 -2.51
C VAL A 35 3.50 2.30 -3.30
N ILE A 36 2.55 1.56 -2.70
CA ILE A 36 1.90 0.40 -3.31
C ILE A 36 0.39 0.61 -3.27
N ASP A 37 -0.21 0.79 -4.44
CA ASP A 37 -1.65 0.95 -4.61
C ASP A 37 -2.26 -0.21 -5.40
N GLY A 38 -3.56 -0.31 -5.35
CA GLY A 38 -4.37 -1.33 -6.03
C GLY A 38 -5.66 -1.59 -5.26
N GLY A 39 -6.63 -2.22 -5.88
CA GLY A 39 -7.90 -2.52 -5.22
C GLY A 39 -7.76 -3.50 -4.04
N SER A 40 -8.74 -3.51 -3.16
CA SER A 40 -8.83 -4.48 -2.05
C SER A 40 -8.73 -5.91 -2.57
N GLY A 41 -7.97 -6.76 -1.88
CA GLY A 41 -7.71 -8.14 -2.28
C GLY A 41 -6.70 -8.31 -3.42
N ALA A 42 -6.06 -7.24 -3.93
CA ALA A 42 -5.06 -7.33 -5.00
C ALA A 42 -3.72 -7.95 -4.55
N GLY A 43 -3.39 -7.95 -3.25
CA GLY A 43 -2.16 -8.52 -2.72
C GLY A 43 -1.10 -7.49 -2.29
N LYS A 44 -1.49 -6.23 -2.13
CA LYS A 44 -0.61 -5.12 -1.71
C LYS A 44 0.16 -5.41 -0.42
N THR A 45 -0.55 -5.79 0.64
CA THR A 45 0.03 -6.09 1.95
C THR A 45 1.04 -7.24 1.87
N SER A 46 0.70 -8.31 1.16
CA SER A 46 1.62 -9.43 0.95
C SER A 46 2.88 -9.02 0.17
N LEU A 47 2.73 -8.14 -0.83
CA LEU A 47 3.86 -7.60 -1.58
C LEU A 47 4.75 -6.71 -0.69
N ALA A 48 4.14 -5.82 0.11
CA ALA A 48 4.87 -4.96 1.06
C ALA A 48 5.65 -5.77 2.10
N GLU A 49 5.04 -6.82 2.64
CA GLU A 49 5.72 -7.75 3.57
C GLU A 49 6.88 -8.50 2.92
N LEU A 50 6.72 -8.97 1.66
CA LEU A 50 7.81 -9.63 0.93
C LEU A 50 8.98 -8.67 0.69
N LEU A 51 8.70 -7.42 0.32
CA LEU A 51 9.71 -6.39 0.15
C LEU A 51 10.41 -6.06 1.47
N ALA A 52 9.66 -5.90 2.56
CA ALA A 52 10.22 -5.57 3.87
C ALA A 52 11.13 -6.69 4.40
N ARG A 53 10.72 -7.95 4.25
CA ARG A 53 11.53 -9.12 4.66
C ARG A 53 12.81 -9.25 3.85
N ASN A 54 12.82 -8.81 2.60
CA ASN A 54 13.94 -8.90 1.68
C ASN A 54 14.42 -7.50 1.27
N TRP A 55 14.35 -6.54 2.19
CA TRP A 55 14.71 -5.15 1.91
C TRP A 55 16.12 -5.06 1.31
N PRO A 56 16.27 -4.42 0.14
CA PRO A 56 17.50 -4.52 -0.64
C PRO A 56 18.63 -3.56 -0.22
N LEU A 57 18.34 -2.63 0.68
CA LEU A 57 19.31 -1.63 1.17
C LEU A 57 19.77 -1.95 2.59
N VAL A 58 20.83 -1.27 3.02
CA VAL A 58 21.34 -1.40 4.39
C VAL A 58 20.33 -0.80 5.38
N GLY A 59 20.13 -1.48 6.50
CA GLY A 59 19.16 -1.10 7.52
C GLY A 59 17.80 -1.76 7.32
N ARG A 60 16.80 -1.20 7.97
CA ARG A 60 15.41 -1.68 7.92
C ARG A 60 14.52 -0.67 7.20
N VAL A 61 13.36 -1.13 6.78
CA VAL A 61 12.31 -0.30 6.19
C VAL A 61 11.12 -0.22 7.13
N GLN A 62 10.44 0.92 7.13
CA GLN A 62 9.17 1.13 7.83
C GLN A 62 8.02 0.78 6.89
N VAL A 63 7.07 -0.03 7.34
CA VAL A 63 5.88 -0.40 6.55
C VAL A 63 4.65 0.18 7.23
N ILE A 64 3.85 0.93 6.46
CA ILE A 64 2.64 1.59 6.94
C ILE A 64 1.49 1.19 6.02
N ALA A 65 0.52 0.48 6.59
CA ALA A 65 -0.71 0.13 5.89
C ALA A 65 -1.75 1.26 6.07
N LEU A 66 -2.34 1.72 4.97
CA LEU A 66 -3.41 2.73 5.00
C LEU A 66 -4.66 2.26 5.74
N ASP A 67 -4.87 0.96 5.87
CA ASP A 67 -5.93 0.38 6.69
C ASP A 67 -5.87 0.90 8.14
N SER A 68 -4.68 1.32 8.60
CA SER A 68 -4.47 1.95 9.89
C SER A 68 -4.73 3.47 9.90
N LEU A 69 -4.97 4.09 8.76
CA LEU A 69 -5.16 5.54 8.63
C LEU A 69 -6.56 5.94 8.16
N TYR A 70 -7.33 5.02 7.55
CA TYR A 70 -8.66 5.34 7.07
C TYR A 70 -9.63 5.67 8.22
N PRO A 71 -10.24 6.88 8.24
CA PRO A 71 -11.26 7.20 9.23
C PRO A 71 -12.60 6.56 8.86
N GLY A 72 -12.73 5.25 9.13
CA GLY A 72 -13.92 4.47 8.83
C GLY A 72 -14.09 4.11 7.36
N TRP A 73 -15.25 3.58 7.03
CA TRP A 73 -15.58 3.00 5.72
C TRP A 73 -15.76 4.00 4.57
N ASP A 74 -15.77 5.30 4.82
CA ASP A 74 -15.75 6.37 3.80
C ASP A 74 -14.38 7.04 3.69
N GLY A 75 -13.39 6.51 4.37
CA GLY A 75 -12.13 7.17 4.65
C GLY A 75 -11.03 6.99 3.61
N LEU A 76 -11.27 6.43 2.43
CA LEU A 76 -10.22 6.14 1.44
C LEU A 76 -9.43 7.40 1.07
N GLU A 77 -10.12 8.47 0.68
CA GLU A 77 -9.50 9.76 0.32
C GLU A 77 -8.75 10.36 1.52
N SER A 78 -9.44 10.48 2.66
CA SER A 78 -8.87 11.08 3.87
C SER A 78 -7.67 10.30 4.42
N GLY A 79 -7.69 8.97 4.35
CA GLY A 79 -6.55 8.14 4.77
C GLY A 79 -5.32 8.36 3.91
N ALA A 80 -5.51 8.50 2.59
CA ALA A 80 -4.42 8.82 1.68
C ALA A 80 -3.87 10.23 1.91
N GLU A 81 -4.73 11.24 2.17
CA GLU A 81 -4.28 12.59 2.52
C GLU A 81 -3.48 12.60 3.83
N ARG A 82 -3.94 11.89 4.86
CA ARG A 82 -3.20 11.72 6.11
C ARG A 82 -1.81 11.12 5.91
N ALA A 83 -1.69 10.14 5.02
CA ALA A 83 -0.38 9.55 4.69
C ALA A 83 0.53 10.54 3.94
N VAL A 84 -0.02 11.33 3.03
CA VAL A 84 0.75 12.38 2.32
C VAL A 84 1.27 13.41 3.31
N ASP A 85 0.40 13.95 4.15
CA ASP A 85 0.72 15.08 5.02
C ASP A 85 1.54 14.68 6.25
N GLY A 86 1.23 13.52 6.85
CA GLY A 86 1.89 13.04 8.07
C GLY A 86 3.13 12.20 7.82
N ILE A 87 3.27 11.58 6.64
CA ILE A 87 4.32 10.60 6.37
C ILE A 87 5.20 11.06 5.20
N LEU A 88 4.64 11.10 3.98
CA LEU A 88 5.46 11.24 2.77
C LEU A 88 6.11 12.62 2.64
N ARG A 89 5.35 13.70 2.87
CA ARG A 89 5.92 15.06 2.80
C ARG A 89 6.99 15.35 3.85
N PRO A 90 6.78 15.01 5.14
CA PRO A 90 7.84 15.13 6.14
C PRO A 90 9.06 14.30 5.79
N HIS A 91 8.88 13.02 5.43
CA HIS A 91 9.96 12.12 5.08
C HIS A 91 10.80 12.66 3.90
N GLY A 92 10.16 13.12 2.82
CA GLY A 92 10.86 13.69 1.66
C GLY A 92 11.63 14.99 1.96
N ARG A 93 11.38 15.63 3.11
CA ARG A 93 12.10 16.80 3.61
C ARG A 93 13.14 16.46 4.67
N GLY A 94 13.36 15.18 4.96
CA GLY A 94 14.23 14.74 6.05
C GLY A 94 13.70 15.07 7.44
N LEU A 95 12.39 15.26 7.59
CA LEU A 95 11.73 15.59 8.86
C LEU A 95 11.02 14.35 9.43
N LEU A 96 10.95 14.28 10.76
CA LEU A 96 10.17 13.26 11.45
C LEU A 96 8.71 13.35 11.04
N GLY A 97 8.18 12.27 10.48
CA GLY A 97 6.76 12.13 10.21
C GLY A 97 6.00 11.63 11.43
N SER A 98 4.69 11.84 11.45
CA SER A 98 3.82 11.22 12.45
C SER A 98 2.43 10.98 11.90
N TRP A 99 1.80 9.91 12.39
CA TRP A 99 0.43 9.56 12.04
C TRP A 99 -0.27 8.92 13.23
N ARG A 100 -1.60 8.92 13.22
CA ARG A 100 -2.42 8.30 14.26
C ARG A 100 -3.14 7.09 13.70
N ARG A 101 -3.10 5.98 14.45
CA ARG A 101 -3.84 4.77 14.08
C ARG A 101 -5.34 5.01 14.23
N TRP A 102 -6.10 4.53 13.26
CA TRP A 102 -7.55 4.45 13.35
C TRP A 102 -7.95 3.15 14.06
N ASP A 103 -8.74 3.28 15.10
CA ASP A 103 -9.35 2.15 15.80
C ASP A 103 -10.72 1.84 15.18
N TRP A 104 -10.78 0.75 14.45
CA TRP A 104 -11.99 0.34 13.75
C TRP A 104 -13.12 -0.12 14.67
N GLU A 105 -12.83 -0.64 15.87
CA GLU A 105 -13.81 -1.06 16.85
C GLU A 105 -14.44 0.14 17.56
N GLN A 106 -13.59 1.10 17.97
CA GLN A 106 -14.04 2.31 18.66
C GLN A 106 -14.42 3.43 17.71
N ASN A 107 -14.14 3.27 16.40
CA ASN A 107 -14.38 4.28 15.34
C ASN A 107 -13.80 5.64 15.69
N THR A 108 -12.54 5.69 16.16
CA THR A 108 -11.84 6.90 16.59
C THR A 108 -10.33 6.79 16.34
N GLU A 109 -9.64 7.92 16.45
CA GLU A 109 -8.17 7.92 16.45
C GLU A 109 -7.62 7.35 17.76
N ALA A 110 -6.57 6.55 17.64
CA ALA A 110 -5.84 5.92 18.74
C ALA A 110 -4.43 6.53 18.89
N GLU A 111 -3.43 5.71 19.19
CA GLU A 111 -2.06 6.14 19.45
C GLU A 111 -1.36 6.75 18.22
N SER A 112 -0.37 7.58 18.49
CA SER A 112 0.50 8.18 17.48
C SER A 112 1.73 7.32 17.22
N HIS A 113 2.14 7.27 15.97
CA HIS A 113 3.35 6.60 15.50
C HIS A 113 4.27 7.62 14.82
N ALA A 114 5.57 7.49 15.06
CA ALA A 114 6.59 8.29 14.40
C ALA A 114 7.12 7.57 13.14
N VAL A 115 7.56 8.35 12.16
CA VAL A 115 8.22 7.86 10.95
C VAL A 115 9.59 8.51 10.86
N ASP A 116 10.63 7.70 10.98
CA ASP A 116 12.03 8.13 10.93
C ASP A 116 12.43 8.42 9.47
N PRO A 117 12.79 9.67 9.12
CA PRO A 117 13.17 10.02 7.76
C PRO A 117 14.52 9.45 7.31
N SER A 118 15.31 8.91 8.21
CA SER A 118 16.59 8.27 7.87
C SER A 118 16.43 6.84 7.33
N LEU A 119 15.27 6.24 7.51
CA LEU A 119 14.94 4.88 7.06
C LEU A 119 14.08 4.93 5.80
N GLY A 120 14.18 3.90 4.94
CA GLY A 120 13.21 3.72 3.86
C GLY A 120 11.79 3.54 4.40
N VAL A 121 10.78 3.90 3.61
CA VAL A 121 9.38 3.74 3.97
C VAL A 121 8.58 3.11 2.83
N ILE A 122 7.74 2.14 3.16
CA ILE A 122 6.71 1.58 2.28
C ILE A 122 5.35 2.01 2.82
N VAL A 123 4.57 2.71 2.02
CA VAL A 123 3.16 3.00 2.32
C VAL A 123 2.30 2.22 1.35
N GLU A 124 1.42 1.36 1.87
CA GLU A 124 0.56 0.52 1.04
C GLU A 124 -0.92 0.69 1.39
N GLY A 125 -1.77 0.67 0.39
CA GLY A 125 -3.22 0.72 0.57
C GLY A 125 -3.93 1.30 -0.64
N SER A 126 -5.24 1.07 -0.72
CA SER A 126 -6.07 1.63 -1.80
C SER A 126 -6.11 3.16 -1.72
N GLY A 127 -5.88 3.84 -2.84
CA GLY A 127 -6.00 5.30 -2.92
C GLY A 127 -4.72 6.08 -2.69
N ILE A 128 -3.58 5.43 -2.39
CA ILE A 128 -2.34 6.15 -2.11
C ILE A 128 -1.69 6.74 -3.37
N LEU A 129 -1.79 6.08 -4.51
CA LEU A 129 -1.12 6.52 -5.73
C LEU A 129 -1.98 7.55 -6.48
N ARG A 130 -1.63 8.80 -6.30
CA ARG A 130 -2.27 9.99 -6.87
C ARG A 130 -1.19 10.99 -7.31
N PRO A 131 -1.49 12.04 -8.07
CA PRO A 131 -0.49 13.01 -8.50
C PRO A 131 0.38 13.54 -7.35
N SER A 132 -0.23 13.89 -6.21
CA SER A 132 0.50 14.42 -5.05
C SER A 132 1.47 13.44 -4.38
N THR A 133 1.27 12.14 -4.53
CA THR A 133 2.21 11.11 -4.05
C THR A 133 3.23 10.73 -5.11
N ALA A 134 2.84 10.80 -6.38
CA ALA A 134 3.73 10.49 -7.50
C ALA A 134 4.96 11.41 -7.54
N ASP A 135 4.80 12.67 -7.13
CA ASP A 135 5.88 13.65 -7.04
C ASP A 135 6.83 13.41 -5.85
N LEU A 136 6.39 12.63 -4.86
CA LEU A 136 7.15 12.37 -3.63
C LEU A 136 7.83 11.00 -3.64
N ALA A 137 7.16 9.98 -4.19
CA ALA A 137 7.60 8.60 -4.10
C ALA A 137 8.64 8.24 -5.17
N ASP A 138 9.73 7.58 -4.74
CA ASP A 138 10.79 7.09 -5.63
C ASP A 138 10.34 5.88 -6.45
N VAL A 139 9.56 4.98 -5.84
CA VAL A 139 9.00 3.79 -6.49
C VAL A 139 7.49 3.76 -6.30
N ARG A 140 6.76 3.68 -7.40
CA ARG A 140 5.30 3.70 -7.43
C ARG A 140 4.78 2.41 -8.07
N ILE A 141 4.02 1.66 -7.30
CA ILE A 141 3.59 0.32 -7.68
C ILE A 141 2.07 0.30 -7.76
N TRP A 142 1.56 -0.15 -8.89
CA TRP A 142 0.16 -0.48 -9.07
C TRP A 142 0.01 -2.00 -9.11
N VAL A 143 -0.80 -2.55 -8.18
CA VAL A 143 -1.11 -3.99 -8.12
C VAL A 143 -2.52 -4.22 -8.66
N GLU A 144 -2.62 -4.96 -9.75
CA GLU A 144 -3.90 -5.27 -10.38
C GLU A 144 -4.20 -6.77 -10.38
N ALA A 145 -5.46 -7.11 -10.22
CA ALA A 145 -5.99 -8.46 -10.34
C ALA A 145 -7.47 -8.39 -10.74
N GLY A 146 -8.00 -9.47 -11.29
CA GLY A 146 -9.41 -9.57 -11.65
C GLY A 146 -10.35 -9.27 -10.47
N GLU A 147 -11.44 -8.55 -10.71
CA GLU A 147 -12.35 -8.10 -9.65
C GLU A 147 -12.91 -9.26 -8.83
N GLU A 148 -13.35 -10.36 -9.49
CA GLU A 148 -13.86 -11.54 -8.81
C GLU A 148 -12.82 -12.18 -7.89
N SER A 149 -11.57 -12.32 -8.38
CA SER A 149 -10.46 -12.87 -7.60
C SER A 149 -10.13 -11.98 -6.40
N ARG A 150 -10.12 -10.65 -6.57
CA ARG A 150 -9.90 -9.68 -5.50
C ARG A 150 -10.99 -9.77 -4.44
N LYS A 151 -12.27 -9.77 -4.87
CA LYS A 151 -13.43 -9.86 -3.99
C LYS A 151 -13.40 -11.14 -3.17
N ALA A 152 -13.14 -12.28 -3.82
CA ALA A 152 -13.04 -13.58 -3.15
C ALA A 152 -11.93 -13.57 -2.08
N ARG A 153 -10.73 -13.04 -2.40
CA ARG A 153 -9.61 -12.95 -1.45
C ARG A 153 -9.90 -12.00 -0.28
N ALA A 154 -10.46 -10.82 -0.56
CA ALA A 154 -10.81 -9.86 0.49
C ALA A 154 -11.85 -10.41 1.46
N LEU A 155 -12.91 -11.03 0.94
CA LEU A 155 -13.96 -11.63 1.77
C LEU A 155 -13.48 -12.89 2.50
N ALA A 156 -12.55 -13.65 1.94
CA ALA A 156 -11.95 -14.79 2.63
C ALA A 156 -11.04 -14.36 3.80
N ARG A 157 -10.39 -13.19 3.70
CA ARG A 157 -9.53 -12.63 4.75
C ARG A 157 -10.34 -11.98 5.88
N ASP A 158 -11.29 -11.11 5.54
CA ASP A 158 -11.95 -10.21 6.48
C ASP A 158 -13.39 -10.60 6.80
N GLY A 159 -13.95 -11.59 6.07
CA GLY A 159 -15.20 -12.24 6.36
C GLY A 159 -16.40 -11.30 6.47
N ASP A 160 -17.19 -11.51 7.53
CA ASP A 160 -18.45 -10.83 7.75
C ASP A 160 -18.29 -9.35 8.14
N THR A 161 -17.11 -8.95 8.62
CA THR A 161 -16.80 -7.55 8.94
C THR A 161 -16.74 -6.69 7.68
N TYR A 162 -16.18 -7.22 6.59
CA TYR A 162 -15.99 -6.47 5.34
C TYR A 162 -17.17 -6.62 4.37
N ARG A 163 -17.86 -7.76 4.38
CA ARG A 163 -18.94 -8.07 3.43
C ARG A 163 -20.01 -6.97 3.31
N PRO A 164 -20.54 -6.36 4.42
CA PRO A 164 -21.53 -5.30 4.34
C PRO A 164 -21.00 -4.02 3.70
N HIS A 165 -19.69 -3.80 3.72
CA HIS A 165 -19.04 -2.57 3.29
C HIS A 165 -18.36 -2.67 1.92
N TRP A 166 -18.32 -3.86 1.31
CA TRP A 166 -17.64 -4.11 0.04
C TRP A 166 -18.04 -3.11 -1.06
N GLU A 167 -19.34 -2.98 -1.33
CA GLU A 167 -19.81 -2.09 -2.42
C GLU A 167 -19.52 -0.62 -2.15
N ARG A 168 -19.62 -0.20 -0.88
CA ARG A 168 -19.29 1.16 -0.45
C ARG A 168 -17.80 1.47 -0.65
N TRP A 169 -16.95 0.53 -0.29
CA TRP A 169 -15.51 0.65 -0.48
C TRP A 169 -15.13 0.60 -1.95
N ALA A 170 -15.66 -0.35 -2.71
CA ALA A 170 -15.44 -0.49 -4.14
C ALA A 170 -15.88 0.75 -4.94
N ALA A 171 -16.91 1.47 -4.48
CA ALA A 171 -17.31 2.74 -5.09
C ALA A 171 -16.22 3.82 -4.94
N GLN A 172 -15.59 3.92 -3.76
CA GLN A 172 -14.47 4.85 -3.53
C GLN A 172 -13.22 4.45 -4.34
N GLU A 173 -12.92 3.15 -4.44
CA GLU A 173 -11.84 2.67 -5.30
C GLU A 173 -12.09 3.04 -6.78
N ARG A 174 -13.31 2.87 -7.29
CA ARG A 174 -13.68 3.30 -8.66
C ARG A 174 -13.51 4.81 -8.85
N GLN A 175 -13.94 5.61 -7.86
CA GLN A 175 -13.77 7.07 -7.92
C GLN A 175 -12.28 7.44 -7.96
N HIS A 176 -11.46 6.83 -7.13
CA HIS A 176 -10.00 7.01 -7.14
C HIS A 176 -9.39 6.70 -8.51
N LEU A 177 -9.78 5.57 -9.12
CA LEU A 177 -9.32 5.19 -10.46
C LEU A 177 -9.66 6.25 -11.51
N LEU A 178 -10.89 6.79 -11.48
CA LEU A 178 -11.36 7.78 -12.45
C LEU A 178 -10.71 9.16 -12.25
N GLN A 179 -10.42 9.54 -11.01
CA GLN A 179 -9.88 10.87 -10.70
C GLN A 179 -8.38 10.95 -10.81
N HIS A 180 -7.67 9.89 -10.44
CA HIS A 180 -6.23 9.95 -10.25
C HIS A 180 -5.42 9.11 -11.23
N HIS A 181 -6.07 8.21 -11.99
CA HIS A 181 -5.42 7.34 -12.98
C HIS A 181 -4.16 6.65 -12.44
N PRO A 182 -4.21 5.98 -11.26
CA PRO A 182 -3.01 5.50 -10.55
C PRO A 182 -2.14 4.55 -11.38
N ARG A 183 -2.75 3.80 -12.30
CA ARG A 183 -2.03 2.90 -13.20
C ARG A 183 -1.04 3.64 -14.10
N GLU A 184 -1.39 4.85 -14.54
CA GLU A 184 -0.54 5.70 -15.40
C GLU A 184 0.59 6.36 -14.60
N LEU A 185 0.39 6.59 -13.30
CA LEU A 185 1.39 7.16 -12.40
C LEU A 185 2.42 6.14 -11.93
N ALA A 186 2.12 4.84 -12.08
CA ALA A 186 2.97 3.77 -11.57
C ALA A 186 4.28 3.65 -12.37
N THR A 187 5.40 3.46 -11.68
CA THR A 187 6.69 3.08 -12.29
C THR A 187 6.74 1.58 -12.57
N ARG A 188 5.91 0.80 -11.88
CA ARG A 188 5.77 -0.64 -12.07
C ARG A 188 4.33 -1.10 -11.87
N ILE A 189 3.86 -1.93 -12.79
CA ILE A 189 2.58 -2.61 -12.70
C ILE A 189 2.85 -4.08 -12.33
N VAL A 190 2.10 -4.58 -11.35
CA VAL A 190 2.14 -5.98 -10.90
C VAL A 190 0.79 -6.61 -11.16
N THR A 191 0.75 -7.57 -12.08
CA THR A 191 -0.48 -8.32 -12.37
C THR A 191 -0.48 -9.61 -11.54
N VAL A 192 -1.56 -9.81 -10.79
CA VAL A 192 -1.77 -10.97 -9.93
C VAL A 192 -2.96 -11.77 -10.48
N PRO A 193 -2.89 -13.10 -10.57
CA PRO A 193 -3.97 -13.96 -11.05
C PRO A 193 -5.27 -13.88 -10.24
#